data_3593550e9cd6b1d1250bf88e53d8c000
#
_entry.id   3593550e9cd6b1d1250bf88e53d8c000
#
_cell.length_a   1.000
_cell.length_b   1.000
_cell.length_c   1.000
_cell.angle_alpha   90.00
_cell.angle_beta   90.00
_cell.angle_gamma   90.00
#
_symmetry.space_group_name_H-M   'P 1'
#
loop_
_entity.id
_entity.type
_entity.pdbx_description
1 polymer ?
#
loop_
_entity_poly.entity_id
_entity_poly.type
_entity_poly.pdbx_seq_one_letter_code
_entity_poly.pdbx_strand_id
1 'polypeptide(L)'
;MNAKTTKPRSGRRRFLLGALGIGGALVVGWGVMPPRSRVGDPGIFPEHNGEIALNGWIKITPEGNVVLAMPRVEMGQGIHTALSMLAAEELDIPLARVRIESAPVERIYGNVVAMGDSSLPLHPDSADKTWARALHWIMAKSAREIGLIITGGSSSTADGWQPVREAAATARAALVEAAAREWNAPVAQVSIREGQLIGPGGKQSTFGEMAKSARGLSAPSNVTLKPASQFQLIGKPAPRNDLAAKTDGSARFSIDTRLPGMLYAAVVMCPAFGGKLKTFQSKAALGMPGVRYVVPFEGTGGGAPGVAVVADHYWQARQALATLEPVWDNGPHAKLDSAGIRQQLVSALDSDKGGFTYRSMGDGLKAFDKADGATLVEAEYSAPYLAHATMEPINCTAQVTPEGVHLW
;
A
#
# COMPACT_ATOMS: atom_id res chain seq x y z
N MET A 1 48.66 51.49 10.76
CA MET A 1 47.27 51.00 10.52
C MET A 1 47.07 49.68 11.26
N ASN A 2 46.42 49.72 12.43
CA ASN A 2 46.21 48.54 13.28
C ASN A 2 44.95 47.84 12.87
N ALA A 3 45.03 46.62 12.32
CA ALA A 3 43.92 45.76 12.04
C ALA A 3 43.34 45.20 13.36
N LYS A 4 42.13 45.62 13.75
CA LYS A 4 41.39 45.04 14.86
C LYS A 4 40.88 43.67 14.48
N THR A 5 41.48 42.61 15.02
CA THR A 5 40.93 41.25 14.98
C THR A 5 39.71 41.18 15.90
N THR A 6 38.55 41.10 15.32
CA THR A 6 37.29 40.86 16.05
C THR A 6 37.23 39.41 16.52
N LYS A 7 37.31 39.18 17.83
CA LYS A 7 37.08 37.87 18.46
C LYS A 7 35.65 37.39 18.15
N PRO A 8 35.43 36.12 17.73
CA PRO A 8 34.11 35.60 17.48
C PRO A 8 33.27 35.58 18.77
N ARG A 9 32.05 36.11 18.69
CA ARG A 9 31.11 36.25 19.81
C ARG A 9 30.80 34.86 20.40
N SER A 10 31.25 34.57 21.59
CA SER A 10 31.09 33.32 22.36
C SER A 10 29.61 32.90 22.54
N GLY A 11 28.68 33.82 22.45
CA GLY A 11 27.23 33.55 22.55
C GLY A 11 26.63 32.70 21.40
N ARG A 12 27.05 32.95 20.15
CA ARG A 12 26.57 32.18 19.01
C ARG A 12 27.00 30.71 19.06
N ARG A 13 28.25 30.45 19.46
CA ARG A 13 28.76 29.09 19.60
C ARG A 13 28.06 28.32 20.72
N ARG A 14 27.79 28.96 21.86
CA ARG A 14 27.04 28.35 22.96
C ARG A 14 25.59 28.10 22.59
N PHE A 15 24.95 29.00 21.85
CA PHE A 15 23.60 28.80 21.34
C PHE A 15 23.54 27.61 20.37
N LEU A 16 24.43 27.50 19.40
CA LEU A 16 24.50 26.41 18.47
C LEU A 16 24.78 25.05 19.15
N LEU A 17 25.69 25.03 20.13
CA LEU A 17 25.97 23.83 20.92
C LEU A 17 24.78 23.44 21.80
N GLY A 18 24.08 24.41 22.38
CA GLY A 18 22.84 24.16 23.12
C GLY A 18 21.72 23.64 22.23
N ALA A 19 21.53 24.25 21.07
CA ALA A 19 20.54 23.78 20.07
C ALA A 19 20.85 22.37 19.55
N LEU A 20 22.12 22.04 19.29
CA LEU A 20 22.57 20.70 18.93
C LEU A 20 22.36 19.70 20.07
N GLY A 21 22.64 20.11 21.33
CA GLY A 21 22.40 19.26 22.50
C GLY A 21 20.92 18.97 22.73
N ILE A 22 20.06 19.99 22.63
CA ILE A 22 18.61 19.82 22.76
C ILE A 22 18.06 19.00 21.56
N GLY A 23 18.47 19.31 20.34
CA GLY A 23 18.08 18.57 19.15
C GLY A 23 18.50 17.11 19.23
N GLY A 24 19.74 16.84 19.66
CA GLY A 24 20.24 15.48 19.89
C GLY A 24 19.45 14.74 20.98
N ALA A 25 19.15 15.39 22.10
CA ALA A 25 18.34 14.78 23.17
C ALA A 25 16.90 14.50 22.71
N LEU A 26 16.30 15.39 21.90
CA LEU A 26 14.96 15.14 21.32
C LEU A 26 14.96 13.98 20.34
N VAL A 27 15.99 13.86 19.50
CA VAL A 27 16.14 12.72 18.56
C VAL A 27 16.34 11.42 19.31
N VAL A 28 17.19 11.40 20.34
CA VAL A 28 17.39 10.19 21.18
C VAL A 28 16.12 9.87 21.96
N GLY A 29 15.47 10.87 22.57
CA GLY A 29 14.20 10.68 23.28
C GLY A 29 13.11 10.13 22.37
N TRP A 30 12.94 10.70 21.17
CA TRP A 30 12.05 10.16 20.17
C TRP A 30 12.46 8.72 19.75
N GLY A 31 13.76 8.49 19.58
CA GLY A 31 14.32 7.20 19.26
C GLY A 31 13.96 6.08 20.24
N VAL A 32 13.98 6.32 21.54
CA VAL A 32 13.69 5.29 22.57
C VAL A 32 12.20 5.16 22.93
N MET A 33 11.35 6.13 22.56
CA MET A 33 9.91 6.01 22.79
C MET A 33 9.31 4.87 21.97
N PRO A 34 8.40 4.06 22.55
CA PRO A 34 7.72 3.02 21.78
C PRO A 34 6.92 3.64 20.63
N PRO A 35 6.81 2.95 19.50
CA PRO A 35 6.01 3.45 18.40
C PRO A 35 4.53 3.56 18.83
N ARG A 36 3.80 4.54 18.28
CA ARG A 36 2.36 4.71 18.54
C ARG A 36 1.55 3.51 18.09
N SER A 37 0.45 3.19 18.74
CA SER A 37 -0.47 2.14 18.29
C SER A 37 -1.00 2.42 16.88
N ARG A 38 -1.15 1.40 16.05
CA ARG A 38 -1.76 1.47 14.72
C ARG A 38 -3.27 1.17 14.76
N VAL A 39 -3.83 0.90 15.92
CA VAL A 39 -5.27 0.63 16.07
C VAL A 39 -6.11 1.86 15.72
N GLY A 40 -5.65 3.04 16.13
CA GLY A 40 -6.32 4.32 15.83
C GLY A 40 -7.64 4.51 16.57
N ASP A 41 -8.12 5.75 16.53
CA ASP A 41 -9.38 6.14 17.15
C ASP A 41 -10.58 5.85 16.23
N PRO A 42 -11.79 5.63 16.76
CA PRO A 42 -12.99 5.38 15.96
C PRO A 42 -13.28 6.45 14.89
N GLY A 43 -13.01 7.72 15.18
CA GLY A 43 -13.25 8.84 14.26
C GLY A 43 -12.43 8.84 12.97
N ILE A 44 -11.39 7.99 12.88
CA ILE A 44 -10.55 7.85 11.68
C ILE A 44 -11.30 7.13 10.56
N PHE A 45 -12.16 6.16 10.90
CA PHE A 45 -12.90 5.37 9.93
C PHE A 45 -14.35 5.86 9.84
N PRO A 46 -14.74 6.64 8.81
CA PRO A 46 -16.04 7.27 8.72
C PRO A 46 -17.20 6.27 8.79
N GLU A 47 -18.25 6.62 9.51
CA GLU A 47 -19.46 5.81 9.67
C GLU A 47 -20.48 6.17 8.62
N HIS A 48 -21.13 5.16 8.05
CA HIS A 48 -22.22 5.30 7.09
C HIS A 48 -23.37 4.35 7.46
N ASN A 49 -24.59 4.71 7.11
CA ASN A 49 -25.76 3.82 7.22
C ASN A 49 -25.96 3.18 8.60
N GLY A 50 -25.69 3.90 9.69
CA GLY A 50 -25.86 3.40 11.06
C GLY A 50 -24.76 2.48 11.56
N GLU A 51 -23.65 2.36 10.82
CA GLU A 51 -22.43 1.68 11.27
C GLU A 51 -21.84 2.35 12.52
N ILE A 52 -21.21 1.58 13.37
CA ILE A 52 -20.50 2.06 14.57
C ILE A 52 -19.03 1.65 14.49
N ALA A 53 -18.14 2.63 14.44
CA ALA A 53 -16.69 2.41 14.49
C ALA A 53 -16.26 2.11 15.92
N LEU A 54 -15.55 1.00 16.12
CA LEU A 54 -14.95 0.63 17.41
C LEU A 54 -13.49 1.07 17.51
N ASN A 55 -12.83 1.24 16.38
CA ASN A 55 -11.48 1.79 16.24
C ASN A 55 -11.23 2.23 14.78
N GLY A 56 -10.00 2.59 14.44
CA GLY A 56 -9.66 3.04 13.09
C GLY A 56 -9.73 1.97 12.00
N TRP A 57 -9.95 0.69 12.34
CA TRP A 57 -9.97 -0.41 11.37
C TRP A 57 -11.30 -1.14 11.30
N ILE A 58 -12.08 -1.14 12.37
CA ILE A 58 -13.26 -2.00 12.54
C ILE A 58 -14.49 -1.15 12.80
N LYS A 59 -15.48 -1.30 11.93
CA LYS A 59 -16.86 -0.86 12.15
C LYS A 59 -17.79 -2.06 12.26
N ILE A 60 -18.89 -1.90 12.95
CA ILE A 60 -19.96 -2.89 13.07
C ILE A 60 -21.23 -2.31 12.44
N THR A 61 -21.88 -3.06 11.55
CA THR A 61 -23.15 -2.67 10.97
C THR A 61 -24.31 -2.96 11.94
N PRO A 62 -25.49 -2.35 11.75
CA PRO A 62 -26.68 -2.68 12.56
C PRO A 62 -27.01 -4.19 12.59
N GLU A 63 -26.76 -4.90 11.48
CA GLU A 63 -26.98 -6.36 11.37
C GLU A 63 -25.87 -7.18 12.05
N GLY A 64 -24.86 -6.53 12.61
CA GLY A 64 -23.72 -7.16 13.28
C GLY A 64 -22.63 -7.69 12.34
N ASN A 65 -22.60 -7.28 11.07
CA ASN A 65 -21.47 -7.58 10.20
C ASN A 65 -20.30 -6.66 10.55
N VAL A 66 -19.11 -7.14 10.24
CA VAL A 66 -17.86 -6.38 10.40
C VAL A 66 -17.50 -5.69 9.10
N VAL A 67 -17.14 -4.40 9.17
CA VAL A 67 -16.53 -3.66 8.06
C VAL A 67 -15.08 -3.39 8.42
N LEU A 68 -14.18 -3.91 7.60
CA LEU A 68 -12.73 -3.77 7.76
C LEU A 68 -12.21 -2.65 6.85
N ALA A 69 -11.49 -1.68 7.40
CA ALA A 69 -10.74 -0.71 6.62
C ALA A 69 -9.64 -1.41 5.82
N MET A 70 -9.66 -1.24 4.49
CA MET A 70 -8.74 -1.92 3.58
C MET A 70 -7.76 -0.94 2.95
N PRO A 71 -6.53 -0.83 3.45
CA PRO A 71 -5.53 0.10 2.93
C PRO A 71 -4.66 -0.51 1.82
N ARG A 72 -5.04 -1.64 1.26
CA ARG A 72 -4.28 -2.37 0.22
C ARG A 72 -5.14 -2.61 -1.00
N VAL A 73 -4.51 -2.51 -2.17
CA VAL A 73 -5.18 -2.76 -3.45
C VAL A 73 -5.16 -4.26 -3.76
N GLU A 74 -6.31 -4.80 -4.18
CA GLU A 74 -6.43 -6.15 -4.70
C GLU A 74 -6.06 -6.16 -6.18
N MET A 75 -5.04 -6.92 -6.53
CA MET A 75 -4.54 -7.09 -7.89
C MET A 75 -4.58 -8.56 -8.34
N GLY A 76 -5.41 -9.38 -7.68
CA GLY A 76 -5.49 -10.82 -7.89
C GLY A 76 -4.69 -11.65 -6.88
N GLN A 77 -3.86 -11.01 -6.02
CA GLN A 77 -3.00 -11.68 -5.04
C GLN A 77 -3.74 -12.16 -3.77
N GLY A 78 -5.02 -11.79 -3.57
CA GLY A 78 -5.85 -12.27 -2.47
C GLY A 78 -5.71 -11.51 -1.17
N ILE A 79 -5.15 -10.31 -1.16
CA ILE A 79 -4.94 -9.52 0.05
C ILE A 79 -6.23 -9.14 0.76
N HIS A 80 -7.31 -8.87 0.02
CA HIS A 80 -8.60 -8.55 0.59
C HIS A 80 -9.14 -9.73 1.42
N THR A 81 -9.03 -10.94 0.92
CA THR A 81 -9.41 -12.15 1.66
C THR A 81 -8.47 -12.39 2.83
N ALA A 82 -7.17 -12.27 2.64
CA ALA A 82 -6.18 -12.54 3.68
C ALA A 82 -6.37 -11.62 4.90
N LEU A 83 -6.50 -10.31 4.72
CA LEU A 83 -6.71 -9.39 5.84
C LEU A 83 -8.09 -9.56 6.48
N SER A 84 -9.13 -9.89 5.69
CA SER A 84 -10.45 -10.23 6.22
C SER A 84 -10.41 -11.49 7.09
N MET A 85 -9.60 -12.51 6.73
CA MET A 85 -9.40 -13.70 7.55
C MET A 85 -8.75 -13.38 8.90
N LEU A 86 -7.80 -12.45 8.95
CA LEU A 86 -7.18 -12.00 10.20
C LEU A 86 -8.19 -11.37 11.15
N ALA A 87 -9.05 -10.50 10.60
CA ALA A 87 -10.09 -9.85 11.39
C ALA A 87 -11.17 -10.86 11.85
N ALA A 88 -11.63 -11.72 10.94
CA ALA A 88 -12.62 -12.76 11.24
C ALA A 88 -12.15 -13.73 12.31
N GLU A 89 -10.88 -14.17 12.24
CA GLU A 89 -10.26 -15.05 13.23
C GLU A 89 -10.30 -14.45 14.62
N GLU A 90 -9.84 -13.20 14.78
CA GLU A 90 -9.80 -12.57 16.11
C GLU A 90 -11.20 -12.25 16.67
N LEU A 91 -12.19 -11.99 15.81
CA LEU A 91 -13.55 -11.66 16.21
C LEU A 91 -14.48 -12.87 16.37
N ASP A 92 -14.02 -14.09 16.08
CA ASP A 92 -14.87 -15.30 16.06
C ASP A 92 -16.12 -15.13 15.20
N ILE A 93 -15.97 -14.59 14.00
CA ILE A 93 -17.05 -14.35 13.05
C ILE A 93 -16.81 -15.08 11.73
N PRO A 94 -17.82 -15.63 11.06
CA PRO A 94 -17.67 -16.21 9.74
C PRO A 94 -17.08 -15.21 8.74
N LEU A 95 -16.12 -15.63 7.90
CA LEU A 95 -15.48 -14.76 6.89
C LEU A 95 -16.49 -14.03 5.99
N ALA A 96 -17.61 -14.69 5.65
CA ALA A 96 -18.67 -14.12 4.82
C ALA A 96 -19.37 -12.90 5.46
N ARG A 97 -19.22 -12.69 6.77
CA ARG A 97 -19.74 -11.53 7.50
C ARG A 97 -18.75 -10.38 7.62
N VAL A 98 -17.55 -10.53 7.04
CA VAL A 98 -16.58 -9.43 6.96
C VAL A 98 -16.68 -8.77 5.60
N ARG A 99 -17.07 -7.51 5.58
CA ARG A 99 -17.03 -6.62 4.42
C ARG A 99 -15.78 -5.78 4.45
N ILE A 100 -15.34 -5.30 3.32
CA ILE A 100 -14.21 -4.38 3.21
C ILE A 100 -14.68 -3.03 2.67
N GLU A 101 -14.04 -1.98 3.13
CA GLU A 101 -14.20 -0.62 2.63
C GLU A 101 -12.82 0.01 2.50
N SER A 102 -12.61 0.82 1.47
CA SER A 102 -11.31 1.50 1.28
C SER A 102 -10.97 2.33 2.51
N ALA A 103 -9.78 2.13 3.02
CA ALA A 103 -9.30 2.91 4.17
C ALA A 103 -9.08 4.38 3.77
N PRO A 104 -9.39 5.34 4.64
CA PRO A 104 -9.01 6.72 4.42
C PRO A 104 -7.49 6.90 4.41
N VAL A 105 -7.02 8.06 3.93
CA VAL A 105 -5.58 8.36 3.86
C VAL A 105 -5.11 8.82 5.24
N GLU A 106 -4.71 7.86 6.08
CA GLU A 106 -4.27 8.09 7.44
C GLU A 106 -3.00 7.29 7.77
N ARG A 107 -2.16 7.83 8.66
CA ARG A 107 -0.85 7.25 8.99
C ARG A 107 -0.93 5.84 9.57
N ILE A 108 -2.00 5.48 10.25
CA ILE A 108 -2.18 4.15 10.85
C ILE A 108 -2.17 3.03 9.81
N TYR A 109 -2.51 3.35 8.55
CA TYR A 109 -2.60 2.41 7.45
C TYR A 109 -1.30 2.31 6.62
N GLY A 110 -0.27 3.11 6.93
CA GLY A 110 1.01 3.09 6.24
C GLY A 110 1.64 1.70 6.20
N ASN A 111 2.32 1.37 5.09
CA ASN A 111 3.03 0.09 4.94
C ASN A 111 4.45 0.21 5.50
N VAL A 112 4.60 -0.17 6.76
CA VAL A 112 5.87 -0.08 7.49
C VAL A 112 6.90 -1.09 6.97
N VAL A 113 6.43 -2.31 6.64
CA VAL A 113 7.30 -3.39 6.14
C VAL A 113 7.90 -3.04 4.79
N ALA A 114 7.11 -2.49 3.86
CA ALA A 114 7.63 -2.07 2.55
C ALA A 114 8.75 -1.03 2.66
N MET A 115 8.70 -0.14 3.63
CA MET A 115 9.74 0.86 3.85
C MET A 115 10.91 0.36 4.70
N GLY A 116 10.64 -0.50 5.69
CA GLY A 116 11.66 -1.00 6.62
C GLY A 116 12.55 -2.06 5.97
N ASP A 117 11.96 -3.15 5.54
CA ASP A 117 12.71 -4.32 5.09
C ASP A 117 13.28 -4.18 3.68
N SER A 118 12.55 -3.50 2.78
CA SER A 118 12.99 -3.32 1.39
C SER A 118 13.99 -2.18 1.20
N SER A 119 14.05 -1.22 2.13
CA SER A 119 14.88 -0.01 1.99
C SER A 119 16.27 -0.13 2.58
N LEU A 120 16.52 -1.16 3.41
CA LEU A 120 17.81 -1.36 4.07
C LEU A 120 18.54 -2.55 3.46
N PRO A 121 19.59 -2.32 2.67
CA PRO A 121 20.40 -3.40 2.09
C PRO A 121 21.33 -3.99 3.15
N LEU A 122 20.78 -4.57 4.20
CA LEU A 122 21.58 -5.21 5.24
C LEU A 122 21.95 -6.62 4.82
N HIS A 123 23.22 -6.99 5.02
CA HIS A 123 23.66 -8.36 4.82
C HIS A 123 22.91 -9.28 5.79
N PRO A 124 22.46 -10.50 5.37
CA PRO A 124 21.74 -11.43 6.25
C PRO A 124 22.46 -11.70 7.56
N ASP A 125 23.78 -11.91 7.50
CA ASP A 125 24.64 -12.18 8.67
C ASP A 125 24.71 -11.00 9.64
N SER A 126 24.17 -9.86 9.26
CA SER A 126 24.10 -8.67 10.10
C SER A 126 22.70 -8.47 10.73
N ALA A 127 21.68 -9.19 10.26
CA ALA A 127 20.29 -8.97 10.69
C ALA A 127 20.12 -9.09 12.21
N ASP A 128 20.81 -10.03 12.84
CA ASP A 128 20.76 -10.25 14.29
C ASP A 128 21.67 -9.35 15.11
N LYS A 129 22.52 -8.54 14.47
CA LYS A 129 23.41 -7.62 15.19
C LYS A 129 22.60 -6.48 15.82
N THR A 130 23.00 -6.07 17.00
CA THR A 130 22.29 -5.03 17.78
C THR A 130 22.13 -3.73 16.98
N TRP A 131 23.17 -3.28 16.25
CA TRP A 131 23.08 -2.08 15.42
C TRP A 131 22.09 -2.21 14.26
N ALA A 132 22.03 -3.38 13.62
CA ALA A 132 21.12 -3.64 12.51
C ALA A 132 19.66 -3.65 13.02
N ARG A 133 19.40 -4.30 14.15
CA ARG A 133 18.08 -4.25 14.81
C ARG A 133 17.68 -2.84 15.21
N ALA A 134 18.62 -2.05 15.73
CA ALA A 134 18.36 -0.64 16.06
C ALA A 134 18.04 0.19 14.81
N LEU A 135 18.77 -0.04 13.70
CA LEU A 135 18.50 0.64 12.44
C LEU A 135 17.14 0.24 11.85
N HIS A 136 16.79 -1.04 11.84
CA HIS A 136 15.46 -1.51 11.44
C HIS A 136 14.36 -0.88 12.28
N TRP A 137 14.56 -0.81 13.60
CA TRP A 137 13.60 -0.20 14.50
C TRP A 137 13.38 1.30 14.21
N ILE A 138 14.46 2.06 13.99
CA ILE A 138 14.38 3.48 13.63
C ILE A 138 13.67 3.65 12.27
N MET A 139 14.02 2.83 11.28
CA MET A 139 13.38 2.88 9.94
C MET A 139 11.90 2.53 10.01
N ALA A 140 11.53 1.47 10.70
CA ALA A 140 10.13 1.09 10.91
C ALA A 140 9.34 2.19 11.63
N LYS A 141 9.95 2.83 12.63
CA LYS A 141 9.35 3.95 13.36
C LYS A 141 9.17 5.18 12.45
N SER A 142 10.17 5.50 11.64
CA SER A 142 10.10 6.59 10.65
C SER A 142 9.05 6.31 9.59
N ALA A 143 9.02 5.10 9.04
CA ALA A 143 8.02 4.65 8.07
C ALA A 143 6.59 4.83 8.58
N ARG A 144 6.39 4.58 9.86
CA ARG A 144 5.12 4.73 10.54
C ARG A 144 4.68 6.19 10.69
N GLU A 145 5.60 7.10 10.99
CA GLU A 145 5.30 8.53 11.07
C GLU A 145 5.04 9.15 9.69
N ILE A 146 5.69 8.64 8.65
CA ILE A 146 5.44 9.03 7.26
C ILE A 146 4.06 8.55 6.80
N GLY A 147 3.66 7.32 7.17
CA GLY A 147 2.35 6.77 6.84
C GLY A 147 2.14 6.49 5.36
N LEU A 148 3.17 6.07 4.63
CA LEU A 148 3.07 5.78 3.21
C LEU A 148 2.17 4.56 2.96
N ILE A 149 1.01 4.80 2.36
CA ILE A 149 0.07 3.74 1.94
C ILE A 149 0.51 3.24 0.57
N ILE A 150 1.01 2.01 0.53
CA ILE A 150 1.52 1.38 -0.70
C ILE A 150 1.20 -0.11 -0.71
N THR A 151 0.90 -0.64 -1.89
CA THR A 151 0.75 -2.07 -2.15
C THR A 151 1.87 -2.52 -3.07
N GLY A 152 2.83 -3.27 -2.54
CA GLY A 152 4.01 -3.70 -3.30
C GLY A 152 5.02 -4.44 -2.43
N GLY A 153 6.04 -4.98 -3.08
CA GLY A 153 7.16 -5.66 -2.41
C GLY A 153 6.77 -6.87 -1.57
N SER A 154 5.65 -7.54 -1.87
CA SER A 154 5.10 -8.68 -1.12
C SER A 154 4.90 -8.41 0.37
N SER A 155 4.73 -7.15 0.75
CA SER A 155 4.72 -6.70 2.16
C SER A 155 3.32 -6.62 2.78
N SER A 156 2.25 -6.68 1.98
CA SER A 156 0.90 -6.34 2.44
C SER A 156 0.39 -7.22 3.59
N THR A 157 0.57 -8.54 3.51
CA THR A 157 0.18 -9.48 4.58
C THR A 157 1.08 -9.35 5.80
N ALA A 158 2.40 -9.26 5.59
CA ALA A 158 3.36 -9.09 6.68
C ALA A 158 3.10 -7.81 7.48
N ASP A 159 2.84 -6.69 6.79
CA ASP A 159 2.52 -5.42 7.43
C ASP A 159 1.14 -5.42 8.12
N GLY A 160 0.14 -6.04 7.49
CA GLY A 160 -1.23 -6.11 8.01
C GLY A 160 -1.43 -7.10 9.15
N TRP A 161 -0.53 -8.09 9.31
CA TRP A 161 -0.65 -9.18 10.27
C TRP A 161 -0.93 -8.71 11.70
N GLN A 162 -0.09 -7.83 12.20
CA GLN A 162 -0.20 -7.37 13.58
C GLN A 162 -1.32 -6.32 13.76
N PRO A 163 -1.39 -5.22 12.97
CA PRO A 163 -2.35 -4.17 13.23
C PRO A 163 -3.81 -4.59 12.99
N VAL A 164 -4.10 -5.44 12.01
CA VAL A 164 -5.46 -5.94 11.78
C VAL A 164 -5.90 -6.84 12.92
N ARG A 165 -5.04 -7.73 13.39
CA ARG A 165 -5.33 -8.61 14.52
C ARG A 165 -5.50 -7.83 15.83
N GLU A 166 -4.63 -6.85 16.10
CA GLU A 166 -4.76 -5.97 17.27
C GLU A 166 -6.06 -5.17 17.24
N ALA A 167 -6.42 -4.60 16.09
CA ALA A 167 -7.66 -3.86 15.95
C ALA A 167 -8.91 -4.75 16.16
N ALA A 168 -8.90 -5.94 15.58
CA ALA A 168 -9.97 -6.91 15.74
C ALA A 168 -10.08 -7.43 17.19
N ALA A 169 -8.95 -7.74 17.83
CA ALA A 169 -8.92 -8.16 19.25
C ALA A 169 -9.37 -7.02 20.18
N THR A 170 -9.02 -5.78 19.87
CA THR A 170 -9.49 -4.59 20.59
C THR A 170 -11.01 -4.42 20.48
N ALA A 171 -11.54 -4.57 19.27
CA ALA A 171 -12.98 -4.52 19.04
C ALA A 171 -13.71 -5.68 19.76
N ARG A 172 -13.16 -6.89 19.71
CA ARG A 172 -13.65 -8.04 20.49
C ARG A 172 -13.72 -7.74 21.97
N ALA A 173 -12.65 -7.21 22.54
CA ALA A 173 -12.59 -6.89 23.96
C ALA A 173 -13.65 -5.85 24.35
N ALA A 174 -13.85 -4.81 23.54
CA ALA A 174 -14.88 -3.80 23.77
C ALA A 174 -16.30 -4.36 23.71
N LEU A 175 -16.58 -5.24 22.72
CA LEU A 175 -17.90 -5.89 22.60
C LEU A 175 -18.18 -6.82 23.78
N VAL A 176 -17.20 -7.62 24.21
CA VAL A 176 -17.33 -8.50 25.36
C VAL A 176 -17.53 -7.71 26.64
N GLU A 177 -16.78 -6.64 26.85
CA GLU A 177 -16.93 -5.75 28.01
C GLU A 177 -18.32 -5.06 28.02
N ALA A 178 -18.83 -4.61 26.87
CA ALA A 178 -20.16 -4.02 26.75
C ALA A 178 -21.24 -5.02 27.16
N ALA A 179 -21.18 -6.23 26.65
CA ALA A 179 -22.13 -7.29 27.01
C ALA A 179 -22.03 -7.70 28.49
N ALA A 180 -20.82 -7.78 29.04
CA ALA A 180 -20.61 -8.10 30.44
C ALA A 180 -21.25 -7.06 31.37
N ARG A 181 -21.10 -5.77 31.05
CA ARG A 181 -21.74 -4.66 31.79
C ARG A 181 -23.25 -4.70 31.68
N GLU A 182 -23.78 -4.85 30.47
CA GLU A 182 -25.21 -4.89 30.23
C GLU A 182 -25.88 -6.08 30.96
N TRP A 183 -25.19 -7.22 30.97
CA TRP A 183 -25.70 -8.44 31.62
C TRP A 183 -25.37 -8.53 33.12
N ASN A 184 -24.63 -7.55 33.65
CA ASN A 184 -24.10 -7.56 35.02
C ASN A 184 -23.37 -8.89 35.34
N ALA A 185 -22.49 -9.29 34.42
CA ALA A 185 -21.75 -10.55 34.47
C ALA A 185 -20.23 -10.30 34.43
N PRO A 186 -19.42 -11.16 35.01
CA PRO A 186 -17.97 -11.12 34.83
C PRO A 186 -17.59 -11.27 33.34
N VAL A 187 -16.62 -10.49 32.87
CA VAL A 187 -16.08 -10.55 31.48
C VAL A 187 -15.69 -11.99 31.11
N ALA A 188 -15.08 -12.73 32.02
CA ALA A 188 -14.66 -14.13 31.81
C ALA A 188 -15.82 -15.11 31.53
N GLN A 189 -17.06 -14.72 31.80
CA GLN A 189 -18.24 -15.54 31.51
C GLN A 189 -18.93 -15.14 30.19
N VAL A 190 -18.40 -14.15 29.48
CA VAL A 190 -18.87 -13.76 28.16
C VAL A 190 -17.92 -14.29 27.10
N SER A 191 -18.46 -15.00 26.15
CA SER A 191 -17.74 -15.55 25.00
C SER A 191 -18.36 -15.09 23.68
N ILE A 192 -17.62 -15.29 22.59
CA ILE A 192 -18.14 -15.08 21.26
C ILE A 192 -18.10 -16.42 20.51
N ARG A 193 -19.15 -16.68 19.76
CA ARG A 193 -19.24 -17.79 18.83
C ARG A 193 -20.00 -17.35 17.59
N GLU A 194 -19.38 -17.49 16.42
CA GLU A 194 -19.97 -17.16 15.11
C GLU A 194 -20.57 -15.74 15.05
N GLY A 195 -19.93 -14.78 15.71
CA GLY A 195 -20.37 -13.38 15.77
C GLY A 195 -21.57 -13.14 16.70
N GLN A 196 -21.85 -14.05 17.61
CA GLN A 196 -22.80 -13.89 18.70
C GLN A 196 -22.07 -13.80 20.04
N LEU A 197 -22.44 -12.82 20.85
CA LEU A 197 -22.02 -12.71 22.25
C LEU A 197 -22.90 -13.64 23.09
N ILE A 198 -22.27 -14.46 23.91
CA ILE A 198 -22.93 -15.48 24.74
C ILE A 198 -22.52 -15.26 26.18
N GLY A 199 -23.49 -15.09 27.05
CA GLY A 199 -23.33 -14.88 28.48
C GLY A 199 -23.98 -15.95 29.34
N PRO A 200 -23.84 -15.83 30.69
CA PRO A 200 -24.46 -16.73 31.63
C PRO A 200 -25.98 -16.71 31.54
N GLY A 201 -26.60 -17.87 31.88
CA GLY A 201 -28.04 -18.02 31.82
C GLY A 201 -28.64 -18.03 30.41
N GLY A 202 -27.84 -18.29 29.36
CA GLY A 202 -28.29 -18.34 27.97
C GLY A 202 -28.52 -16.96 27.34
N LYS A 203 -28.03 -15.88 27.96
CA LYS A 203 -28.06 -14.53 27.37
C LYS A 203 -27.26 -14.51 26.07
N GLN A 204 -27.84 -13.87 25.06
CA GLN A 204 -27.22 -13.71 23.74
C GLN A 204 -27.45 -12.30 23.20
N SER A 205 -26.52 -11.80 22.42
CA SER A 205 -26.68 -10.55 21.67
C SER A 205 -25.77 -10.57 20.43
N THR A 206 -26.18 -9.79 19.42
CA THR A 206 -25.39 -9.57 18.21
C THR A 206 -24.33 -8.50 18.43
N PHE A 207 -23.35 -8.43 17.57
CA PHE A 207 -22.41 -7.31 17.56
C PHE A 207 -23.11 -5.97 17.29
N GLY A 208 -24.13 -5.95 16.42
CA GLY A 208 -24.87 -4.72 16.10
C GLY A 208 -25.57 -4.11 17.32
N GLU A 209 -26.21 -4.94 18.14
CA GLU A 209 -26.87 -4.50 19.38
C GLU A 209 -25.89 -3.93 20.39
N MET A 210 -24.68 -4.52 20.50
CA MET A 210 -23.67 -4.09 21.49
C MET A 210 -22.71 -2.97 20.99
N ALA A 211 -22.65 -2.72 19.69
CA ALA A 211 -21.66 -1.82 19.10
C ALA A 211 -21.69 -0.42 19.71
N LYS A 212 -22.89 0.15 19.93
CA LYS A 212 -23.03 1.50 20.50
C LYS A 212 -22.50 1.58 21.93
N SER A 213 -22.76 0.58 22.74
CA SER A 213 -22.26 0.50 24.11
C SER A 213 -20.74 0.22 24.14
N ALA A 214 -20.24 -0.57 23.20
CA ALA A 214 -18.82 -0.91 23.06
C ALA A 214 -17.96 0.30 22.66
N ARG A 215 -18.47 1.18 21.80
CA ARG A 215 -17.75 2.38 21.32
C ARG A 215 -17.24 3.29 22.43
N GLY A 216 -18.00 3.43 23.50
CA GLY A 216 -17.64 4.30 24.63
C GLY A 216 -16.63 3.69 25.61
N LEU A 217 -16.19 2.47 25.39
CA LEU A 217 -15.33 1.77 26.29
C LEU A 217 -13.86 1.96 25.90
N SER A 218 -13.02 2.26 26.91
CA SER A 218 -11.57 2.27 26.72
C SER A 218 -11.11 0.82 26.49
N ALA A 219 -10.59 0.55 25.30
CA ALA A 219 -9.98 -0.74 25.04
C ALA A 219 -8.76 -0.97 25.94
N PRO A 220 -8.49 -2.20 26.38
CA PRO A 220 -7.27 -2.51 27.09
C PRO A 220 -6.04 -2.10 26.28
N SER A 221 -5.03 -1.52 26.92
CA SER A 221 -3.79 -1.13 26.28
C SER A 221 -3.01 -2.31 25.67
N ASN A 222 -3.24 -3.51 26.23
CA ASN A 222 -2.65 -4.75 25.76
C ASN A 222 -3.76 -5.79 25.58
N VAL A 223 -4.20 -5.99 24.34
CA VAL A 223 -5.14 -7.06 24.00
C VAL A 223 -4.41 -8.37 23.76
N THR A 224 -4.99 -9.47 24.21
CA THR A 224 -4.45 -10.80 23.92
C THR A 224 -4.94 -11.27 22.56
N LEU A 225 -3.98 -11.53 21.66
CA LEU A 225 -4.26 -12.14 20.36
C LEU A 225 -4.41 -13.65 20.51
N LYS A 226 -5.22 -14.27 19.65
CA LYS A 226 -5.33 -15.72 19.59
C LYS A 226 -3.97 -16.35 19.26
N PRO A 227 -3.52 -17.36 19.98
CA PRO A 227 -2.34 -18.12 19.59
C PRO A 227 -2.63 -18.99 18.35
N ALA A 228 -1.59 -19.34 17.60
CA ALA A 228 -1.74 -20.14 16.38
C ALA A 228 -2.46 -21.49 16.60
N SER A 229 -2.33 -22.08 17.80
CA SER A 229 -3.02 -23.32 18.19
C SER A 229 -4.56 -23.18 18.24
N GLN A 230 -5.08 -21.96 18.29
CA GLN A 230 -6.53 -21.67 18.34
C GLN A 230 -7.08 -21.19 16.98
N PHE A 231 -6.27 -21.12 15.95
CA PHE A 231 -6.72 -20.65 14.63
C PHE A 231 -7.72 -21.62 14.00
N GLN A 232 -8.83 -21.08 13.57
CA GLN A 232 -9.91 -21.79 12.88
C GLN A 232 -9.98 -21.47 11.38
N LEU A 233 -9.60 -20.26 11.00
CA LEU A 233 -9.60 -19.78 9.62
C LEU A 233 -8.20 -19.64 9.05
N ILE A 234 -7.27 -19.05 9.81
CA ILE A 234 -5.89 -18.81 9.35
C ILE A 234 -5.19 -20.15 9.10
N GLY A 235 -4.55 -20.27 7.93
CA GLY A 235 -3.87 -21.48 7.51
C GLY A 235 -4.78 -22.56 6.91
N LYS A 236 -6.05 -22.27 6.72
CA LYS A 236 -7.01 -23.17 6.05
C LYS A 236 -7.47 -22.59 4.73
N PRO A 237 -7.84 -23.44 3.74
CA PRO A 237 -8.46 -22.98 2.50
C PRO A 237 -9.74 -22.19 2.80
N ALA A 238 -9.85 -21.00 2.18
CA ALA A 238 -11.05 -20.18 2.26
C ALA A 238 -11.40 -19.66 0.86
N PRO A 239 -12.70 -19.55 0.53
CA PRO A 239 -13.11 -18.90 -0.70
C PRO A 239 -12.71 -17.43 -0.68
N ARG A 240 -12.32 -16.88 -1.83
CA ARG A 240 -12.05 -15.45 -1.95
C ARG A 240 -13.36 -14.68 -1.77
N ASN A 241 -13.31 -13.62 -0.96
CA ASN A 241 -14.49 -12.78 -0.69
C ASN A 241 -14.89 -11.88 -1.87
N ASP A 242 -14.03 -11.74 -2.87
CA ASP A 242 -14.25 -10.95 -4.09
C ASP A 242 -14.60 -11.79 -5.34
N LEU A 243 -14.60 -13.11 -5.24
CA LEU A 243 -14.74 -14.01 -6.39
C LEU A 243 -16.12 -13.91 -7.03
N ALA A 244 -17.21 -13.96 -6.26
CA ALA A 244 -18.57 -13.95 -6.78
C ALA A 244 -18.81 -12.73 -7.68
N ALA A 245 -18.53 -11.53 -7.19
CA ALA A 245 -18.71 -10.29 -7.94
C ALA A 245 -17.85 -10.23 -9.21
N LYS A 246 -16.65 -10.82 -9.20
CA LYS A 246 -15.77 -10.87 -10.37
C LYS A 246 -16.20 -11.87 -11.42
N THR A 247 -17.00 -12.87 -11.05
CA THR A 247 -17.48 -13.91 -11.98
C THR A 247 -18.88 -13.68 -12.51
N ASP A 248 -19.73 -12.94 -11.76
CA ASP A 248 -21.11 -12.60 -12.19
C ASP A 248 -21.21 -11.22 -12.86
N GLY A 249 -20.10 -10.48 -12.93
CA GLY A 249 -20.02 -9.15 -13.55
C GLY A 249 -20.53 -8.00 -12.68
N SER A 250 -20.83 -8.24 -11.40
CA SER A 250 -21.27 -7.18 -10.48
C SER A 250 -20.11 -6.38 -9.85
N ALA A 251 -18.85 -6.86 -9.97
CA ALA A 251 -17.67 -6.12 -9.52
C ALA A 251 -17.58 -4.77 -10.25
N ARG A 252 -17.25 -3.73 -9.48
CA ARG A 252 -17.03 -2.38 -10.01
C ARG A 252 -15.54 -2.07 -10.03
N PHE A 253 -15.09 -1.56 -11.16
CA PHE A 253 -13.73 -1.14 -11.41
C PHE A 253 -13.68 0.34 -11.78
N SER A 254 -12.49 0.95 -11.77
CA SER A 254 -12.33 2.38 -12.12
C SER A 254 -12.87 2.70 -13.52
N ILE A 255 -12.71 1.77 -14.47
CA ILE A 255 -13.22 1.93 -15.84
C ILE A 255 -14.76 2.00 -15.91
N ASP A 256 -15.47 1.52 -14.90
CA ASP A 256 -16.93 1.55 -14.82
C ASP A 256 -17.49 2.86 -14.27
N THR A 257 -16.62 3.78 -13.85
CA THR A 257 -17.04 5.09 -13.33
C THR A 257 -17.84 5.86 -14.37
N ARG A 258 -19.00 6.38 -13.97
CA ARG A 258 -19.88 7.21 -14.82
C ARG A 258 -20.35 8.41 -14.02
N LEU A 259 -20.08 9.61 -14.53
CA LEU A 259 -20.49 10.87 -13.93
C LEU A 259 -21.33 11.69 -14.93
N PRO A 260 -22.27 12.51 -14.46
CA PRO A 260 -23.02 13.40 -15.34
C PRO A 260 -22.08 14.34 -16.12
N GLY A 261 -22.27 14.43 -17.45
CA GLY A 261 -21.44 15.28 -18.30
C GLY A 261 -20.01 14.80 -18.53
N MET A 262 -19.68 13.55 -18.15
CA MET A 262 -18.35 12.98 -18.33
C MET A 262 -17.97 12.90 -19.82
N LEU A 263 -16.74 13.29 -20.12
CA LEU A 263 -16.10 13.09 -21.43
C LEU A 263 -15.08 11.96 -21.37
N TYR A 264 -14.72 11.43 -22.53
CA TYR A 264 -13.79 10.31 -22.64
C TYR A 264 -12.54 10.75 -23.40
N ALA A 265 -11.37 10.39 -22.89
CA ALA A 265 -10.10 10.66 -23.54
C ALA A 265 -9.42 9.37 -24.00
N ALA A 266 -8.83 9.43 -25.20
CA ALA A 266 -7.84 8.48 -25.67
C ALA A 266 -6.50 9.21 -25.81
N VAL A 267 -5.40 8.55 -25.48
CA VAL A 267 -4.07 9.15 -25.47
C VAL A 267 -3.09 8.39 -26.35
N VAL A 268 -2.16 9.14 -26.98
CA VAL A 268 -0.95 8.59 -27.57
C VAL A 268 0.25 9.25 -26.91
N MET A 269 1.20 8.45 -26.46
CA MET A 269 2.40 8.92 -25.78
C MET A 269 3.65 8.66 -26.61
N CYS A 270 4.71 9.42 -26.36
CA CYS A 270 5.99 9.20 -27.00
C CYS A 270 6.48 7.76 -26.74
N PRO A 271 6.82 6.99 -27.79
CA PRO A 271 7.22 5.60 -27.63
C PRO A 271 8.63 5.42 -27.05
N ALA A 272 9.45 6.47 -27.06
CA ALA A 272 10.82 6.42 -26.58
C ALA A 272 11.00 7.11 -25.21
N PHE A 273 11.74 6.50 -24.30
CA PHE A 273 12.07 7.09 -23.02
C PHE A 273 12.88 8.39 -23.18
N GLY A 274 12.44 9.45 -22.51
CA GLY A 274 13.07 10.77 -22.60
C GLY A 274 12.81 11.50 -23.93
N GLY A 275 11.92 10.97 -24.76
CA GLY A 275 11.50 11.62 -25.98
C GLY A 275 10.53 12.79 -25.73
N LYS A 276 10.25 13.55 -26.79
CA LYS A 276 9.38 14.75 -26.76
C LYS A 276 8.43 14.77 -27.94
N LEU A 277 7.28 15.43 -27.77
CA LEU A 277 6.39 15.75 -28.87
C LEU A 277 6.97 16.94 -29.67
N LYS A 278 7.15 16.76 -30.98
CA LYS A 278 7.55 17.87 -31.89
C LYS A 278 6.32 18.57 -32.46
N THR A 279 5.49 17.83 -33.20
CA THR A 279 4.29 18.35 -33.86
C THR A 279 3.23 17.27 -33.94
N PHE A 280 1.99 17.67 -34.20
CA PHE A 280 0.87 16.82 -34.54
C PHE A 280 -0.17 17.56 -35.36
N GLN A 281 -1.09 16.85 -36.02
CA GLN A 281 -2.16 17.40 -36.83
C GLN A 281 -3.49 17.27 -36.06
N SER A 282 -4.07 18.42 -35.64
CA SER A 282 -5.35 18.39 -34.87
C SER A 282 -6.59 18.60 -35.72
N LYS A 283 -6.45 19.20 -36.94
CA LYS A 283 -7.59 19.65 -37.74
C LYS A 283 -8.54 18.52 -38.14
N ALA A 284 -8.01 17.39 -38.59
CA ALA A 284 -8.82 16.24 -38.99
C ALA A 284 -9.57 15.66 -37.77
N ALA A 285 -8.89 15.49 -36.65
CA ALA A 285 -9.48 15.00 -35.42
C ALA A 285 -10.61 15.90 -34.89
N LEU A 286 -10.39 17.21 -34.88
CA LEU A 286 -11.40 18.19 -34.43
C LEU A 286 -12.62 18.28 -35.34
N GLY A 287 -12.51 17.84 -36.59
CA GLY A 287 -13.63 17.76 -37.54
C GLY A 287 -14.49 16.50 -37.40
N MET A 288 -14.08 15.55 -36.58
CA MET A 288 -14.81 14.29 -36.40
C MET A 288 -16.00 14.42 -35.43
N PRO A 289 -17.10 13.70 -35.68
CA PRO A 289 -18.30 13.78 -34.83
C PRO A 289 -17.99 13.40 -33.36
N GLY A 290 -18.47 14.26 -32.45
CA GLY A 290 -18.35 14.03 -31.01
C GLY A 290 -16.99 14.37 -30.40
N VAL A 291 -15.98 14.72 -31.18
CA VAL A 291 -14.69 15.21 -30.68
C VAL A 291 -14.85 16.63 -30.14
N ARG A 292 -14.35 16.85 -28.91
CA ARG A 292 -14.45 18.13 -28.20
C ARG A 292 -13.12 18.86 -28.12
N TYR A 293 -12.03 18.11 -27.78
CA TYR A 293 -10.72 18.75 -27.62
C TYR A 293 -9.61 17.82 -28.12
N VAL A 294 -8.50 18.45 -28.53
CA VAL A 294 -7.20 17.79 -28.77
C VAL A 294 -6.17 18.54 -27.92
N VAL A 295 -5.56 17.85 -26.96
CA VAL A 295 -4.75 18.47 -25.91
C VAL A 295 -3.38 17.81 -25.86
N PRO A 296 -2.29 18.52 -26.20
CA PRO A 296 -0.95 18.03 -25.90
C PRO A 296 -0.70 18.10 -24.38
N PHE A 297 0.07 17.18 -23.86
CA PHE A 297 0.47 17.16 -22.45
C PHE A 297 1.93 16.78 -22.29
N GLU A 298 2.54 17.36 -21.28
CA GLU A 298 3.90 17.01 -20.84
C GLU A 298 3.85 15.79 -19.90
N GLY A 299 4.88 14.96 -19.95
CA GLY A 299 5.01 13.88 -19.01
C GLY A 299 5.36 14.39 -17.61
N THR A 300 4.68 13.91 -16.59
CA THR A 300 4.95 14.23 -15.19
C THR A 300 5.19 12.93 -14.41
N GLY A 301 5.95 13.00 -13.31
CA GLY A 301 6.18 11.84 -12.44
C GLY A 301 6.82 10.62 -13.13
N GLY A 302 7.60 10.84 -14.20
CA GLY A 302 8.22 9.76 -14.99
C GLY A 302 7.37 9.29 -16.18
N GLY A 303 6.18 9.86 -16.39
CA GLY A 303 5.35 9.58 -17.57
C GLY A 303 5.92 10.24 -18.84
N ALA A 304 5.62 9.66 -20.01
CA ALA A 304 5.99 10.24 -21.30
C ALA A 304 5.04 11.34 -21.73
N PRO A 305 5.51 12.38 -22.47
CA PRO A 305 4.65 13.39 -23.08
C PRO A 305 3.78 12.77 -24.19
N GLY A 306 2.65 13.41 -24.47
CA GLY A 306 1.73 12.88 -25.46
C GLY A 306 0.67 13.85 -25.93
N VAL A 307 -0.32 13.32 -26.63
CA VAL A 307 -1.52 14.05 -27.08
C VAL A 307 -2.76 13.24 -26.68
N ALA A 308 -3.73 13.91 -26.10
CA ALA A 308 -5.05 13.38 -25.79
C ALA A 308 -6.09 13.89 -26.78
N VAL A 309 -6.98 13.01 -27.24
CA VAL A 309 -8.24 13.41 -27.89
C VAL A 309 -9.36 13.16 -26.90
N VAL A 310 -10.20 14.18 -26.70
CA VAL A 310 -11.36 14.13 -25.79
C VAL A 310 -12.64 14.20 -26.62
N ALA A 311 -13.57 13.26 -26.34
CA ALA A 311 -14.81 13.14 -27.08
C ALA A 311 -15.99 12.74 -26.18
N ASP A 312 -17.21 12.78 -26.72
CA ASP A 312 -18.43 12.34 -26.03
C ASP A 312 -18.42 10.84 -25.67
N HIS A 313 -17.71 10.04 -26.49
CA HIS A 313 -17.52 8.60 -26.27
C HIS A 313 -16.08 8.17 -26.56
N TYR A 314 -15.61 7.18 -25.82
CA TYR A 314 -14.22 6.66 -25.95
C TYR A 314 -13.89 6.23 -27.39
N TRP A 315 -14.85 5.56 -28.09
CA TRP A 315 -14.64 5.12 -29.47
C TRP A 315 -14.35 6.28 -30.42
N GLN A 316 -15.07 7.39 -30.28
CA GLN A 316 -14.86 8.62 -31.06
C GLN A 316 -13.45 9.20 -30.81
N ALA A 317 -13.07 9.29 -29.51
CA ALA A 317 -11.73 9.74 -29.14
C ALA A 317 -10.63 8.86 -29.75
N ARG A 318 -10.81 7.54 -29.70
CA ARG A 318 -9.84 6.57 -30.23
C ARG A 318 -9.73 6.62 -31.75
N GLN A 319 -10.84 6.75 -32.48
CA GLN A 319 -10.81 6.90 -33.96
C GLN A 319 -10.12 8.21 -34.36
N ALA A 320 -10.43 9.30 -33.69
CA ALA A 320 -9.82 10.59 -33.97
C ALA A 320 -8.31 10.61 -33.60
N LEU A 321 -7.90 9.89 -32.58
CA LEU A 321 -6.49 9.76 -32.18
C LEU A 321 -5.61 9.26 -33.35
N ALA A 322 -6.13 8.35 -34.18
CA ALA A 322 -5.42 7.79 -35.33
C ALA A 322 -5.11 8.85 -36.42
N THR A 323 -5.82 9.97 -36.43
CA THR A 323 -5.65 11.03 -37.43
C THR A 323 -4.65 12.11 -36.99
N LEU A 324 -4.06 12.01 -35.80
CA LEU A 324 -3.17 13.08 -35.29
C LEU A 324 -1.78 13.09 -35.91
N GLU A 325 -1.30 11.96 -36.43
CA GLU A 325 0.03 11.83 -37.05
C GLU A 325 1.14 12.49 -36.20
N PRO A 326 1.32 12.10 -34.92
CA PRO A 326 2.28 12.76 -34.06
C PRO A 326 3.72 12.50 -34.51
N VAL A 327 4.51 13.57 -34.56
CA VAL A 327 5.94 13.51 -34.83
C VAL A 327 6.70 13.62 -33.51
N TRP A 328 7.56 12.67 -33.27
CA TRP A 328 8.31 12.58 -32.02
C TRP A 328 9.79 12.94 -32.22
N ASP A 329 10.37 13.54 -31.19
CA ASP A 329 11.80 13.49 -30.96
C ASP A 329 12.07 12.34 -30.00
N ASN A 330 12.66 11.27 -30.48
CA ASN A 330 12.86 10.08 -29.69
C ASN A 330 14.00 10.23 -28.64
N GLY A 331 14.69 11.38 -28.60
CA GLY A 331 15.65 11.71 -27.57
C GLY A 331 16.86 10.77 -27.51
N PRO A 332 17.54 10.72 -26.36
CA PRO A 332 18.81 9.97 -26.21
C PRO A 332 18.67 8.46 -26.35
N HIS A 333 17.46 7.93 -26.15
CA HIS A 333 17.19 6.48 -26.20
C HIS A 333 16.51 6.04 -27.50
N ALA A 334 16.59 6.85 -28.57
CA ALA A 334 15.97 6.56 -29.87
C ALA A 334 16.36 5.20 -30.49
N LYS A 335 17.53 4.69 -30.15
CA LYS A 335 18.08 3.43 -30.67
C LYS A 335 18.01 2.28 -29.65
N LEU A 336 17.36 2.50 -28.51
CA LEU A 336 17.25 1.46 -27.49
C LEU A 336 16.22 0.42 -27.95
N ASP A 337 16.66 -0.81 -28.12
CA ASP A 337 15.83 -1.95 -28.44
C ASP A 337 16.21 -3.20 -27.60
N SER A 338 15.35 -4.21 -27.65
CA SER A 338 15.56 -5.44 -26.86
C SER A 338 16.84 -6.18 -27.24
N ALA A 339 17.26 -6.14 -28.52
CA ALA A 339 18.47 -6.80 -28.98
C ALA A 339 19.71 -6.11 -28.42
N GLY A 340 19.76 -4.78 -28.48
CA GLY A 340 20.85 -3.98 -27.92
C GLY A 340 20.96 -4.13 -26.40
N ILE A 341 19.83 -4.17 -25.69
CA ILE A 341 19.82 -4.41 -24.25
C ILE A 341 20.37 -5.82 -23.93
N ARG A 342 19.89 -6.86 -24.65
CA ARG A 342 20.38 -8.22 -24.47
C ARG A 342 21.91 -8.29 -24.68
N GLN A 343 22.42 -7.67 -25.76
CA GLN A 343 23.85 -7.64 -26.05
C GLN A 343 24.65 -6.98 -24.91
N GLN A 344 24.16 -5.87 -24.36
CA GLN A 344 24.80 -5.20 -23.23
C GLN A 344 24.82 -6.09 -21.98
N LEU A 345 23.72 -6.80 -21.69
CA LEU A 345 23.64 -7.69 -20.53
C LEU A 345 24.60 -8.89 -20.68
N VAL A 346 24.63 -9.53 -21.84
CA VAL A 346 25.58 -10.64 -22.13
C VAL A 346 27.02 -10.16 -22.00
N SER A 347 27.37 -9.01 -22.62
CA SER A 347 28.70 -8.44 -22.51
C SER A 347 29.09 -8.09 -21.06
N ALA A 348 28.12 -7.71 -20.23
CA ALA A 348 28.36 -7.42 -18.83
C ALA A 348 28.62 -8.70 -18.00
N LEU A 349 27.93 -9.81 -18.34
CA LEU A 349 28.17 -11.13 -17.70
C LEU A 349 29.58 -11.65 -17.99
N ASP A 350 30.10 -11.43 -19.21
CA ASP A 350 31.43 -11.86 -19.63
C ASP A 350 32.56 -10.93 -19.19
N SER A 351 32.22 -9.82 -18.55
CA SER A 351 33.18 -8.77 -18.17
C SER A 351 33.53 -8.81 -16.69
N ASP A 352 34.83 -8.84 -16.38
CA ASP A 352 35.31 -8.64 -15.01
C ASP A 352 35.17 -7.18 -14.52
N LYS A 353 34.67 -6.28 -15.37
CA LYS A 353 34.54 -4.84 -15.10
C LYS A 353 33.08 -4.43 -15.05
N GLY A 354 32.68 -3.68 -14.05
CA GLY A 354 31.45 -2.91 -14.09
C GLY A 354 30.31 -3.35 -13.16
N GLY A 355 30.47 -4.45 -12.44
CA GLY A 355 29.57 -4.80 -11.36
C GLY A 355 30.00 -4.17 -10.03
N PHE A 356 29.06 -3.74 -9.20
CA PHE A 356 29.36 -3.54 -7.79
C PHE A 356 28.69 -4.65 -6.98
N THR A 357 29.40 -5.16 -5.97
CA THR A 357 28.86 -6.19 -5.11
C THR A 357 27.86 -5.54 -4.15
N TYR A 358 26.57 -5.70 -4.42
CA TYR A 358 25.52 -5.26 -3.53
C TYR A 358 25.47 -6.11 -2.27
N ARG A 359 25.67 -7.43 -2.41
CA ARG A 359 25.64 -8.41 -1.33
C ARG A 359 26.55 -9.58 -1.69
N SER A 360 27.35 -10.04 -0.75
CA SER A 360 28.20 -11.20 -0.92
C SER A 360 28.06 -12.14 0.26
N MET A 361 28.00 -13.44 0.00
CA MET A 361 28.05 -14.50 0.98
C MET A 361 28.92 -15.64 0.44
N GLY A 362 30.04 -15.89 1.08
CA GLY A 362 31.03 -16.83 0.61
C GLY A 362 31.81 -16.33 -0.60
N ASP A 363 32.46 -17.23 -1.33
CA ASP A 363 33.24 -16.97 -2.54
C ASP A 363 32.90 -18.06 -3.58
N GLY A 364 31.93 -17.75 -4.44
CA GLY A 364 31.40 -18.70 -5.43
C GLY A 364 32.45 -19.10 -6.46
N LEU A 365 33.32 -18.16 -6.93
CA LEU A 365 34.34 -18.44 -7.91
C LEU A 365 35.38 -19.44 -7.35
N LYS A 366 35.86 -19.23 -6.13
CA LYS A 366 36.76 -20.20 -5.47
C LYS A 366 36.10 -21.57 -5.19
N ALA A 367 34.80 -21.62 -5.04
CA ALA A 367 34.07 -22.88 -4.88
C ALA A 367 34.10 -23.69 -6.20
N PHE A 368 33.98 -23.04 -7.35
CA PHE A 368 34.16 -23.70 -8.66
C PHE A 368 35.60 -24.26 -8.85
N ASP A 369 36.62 -23.48 -8.54
CA ASP A 369 38.02 -23.89 -8.66
C ASP A 369 38.39 -25.10 -7.80
N LYS A 370 37.65 -25.35 -6.70
CA LYS A 370 37.86 -26.42 -5.73
C LYS A 370 36.95 -27.63 -5.90
N ALA A 371 36.09 -27.62 -6.92
CA ALA A 371 35.06 -28.64 -7.12
C ALA A 371 35.64 -29.94 -7.77
N ASP A 372 36.73 -30.47 -7.27
CA ASP A 372 37.31 -31.75 -7.73
C ASP A 372 36.24 -32.87 -7.64
N GLY A 373 35.95 -33.51 -8.77
CA GLY A 373 35.00 -34.61 -8.85
C GLY A 373 33.52 -34.22 -8.89
N ALA A 374 33.18 -32.92 -8.91
CA ALA A 374 31.80 -32.45 -9.07
C ALA A 374 31.42 -32.37 -10.57
N THR A 375 30.15 -32.61 -10.87
CA THR A 375 29.60 -32.38 -12.20
C THR A 375 29.25 -30.92 -12.35
N LEU A 376 29.88 -30.24 -13.31
CA LEU A 376 29.55 -28.87 -13.69
C LEU A 376 28.33 -28.85 -14.60
N VAL A 377 27.33 -28.06 -14.23
CA VAL A 377 26.16 -27.79 -15.07
C VAL A 377 26.10 -26.28 -15.33
N GLU A 378 26.17 -25.92 -16.60
CA GLU A 378 26.10 -24.52 -17.05
C GLU A 378 24.84 -24.28 -17.88
N ALA A 379 24.19 -23.14 -17.64
CA ALA A 379 23.04 -22.71 -18.42
C ALA A 379 22.91 -21.18 -18.42
N GLU A 380 22.51 -20.63 -19.56
CA GLU A 380 22.11 -19.23 -19.70
C GLU A 380 20.60 -19.11 -19.68
N TYR A 381 20.06 -18.22 -18.87
CA TYR A 381 18.64 -17.90 -18.79
C TYR A 381 18.41 -16.45 -19.18
N SER A 382 17.44 -16.19 -20.02
CA SER A 382 17.03 -14.84 -20.39
C SER A 382 15.54 -14.66 -20.23
N ALA A 383 15.11 -13.47 -19.78
CA ALA A 383 13.71 -13.09 -19.67
C ALA A 383 13.49 -11.78 -20.44
N PRO A 384 12.44 -11.67 -21.25
CA PRO A 384 12.11 -10.45 -21.95
C PRO A 384 11.49 -9.42 -20.99
N TYR A 385 11.58 -8.13 -21.35
CA TYR A 385 10.79 -7.08 -20.71
C TYR A 385 9.35 -7.16 -21.24
N LEU A 386 8.44 -7.58 -20.37
CA LEU A 386 7.02 -7.72 -20.71
C LEU A 386 6.18 -6.68 -19.99
N ALA A 387 5.15 -6.16 -20.66
CA ALA A 387 4.09 -5.42 -20.00
C ALA A 387 3.32 -6.35 -19.07
N HIS A 388 2.88 -5.87 -17.91
CA HIS A 388 2.07 -6.66 -16.97
C HIS A 388 0.71 -7.07 -17.56
N ALA A 389 0.21 -6.33 -18.56
CA ALA A 389 -1.02 -6.60 -19.30
C ALA A 389 -2.21 -6.92 -18.36
N THR A 390 -2.44 -6.04 -17.42
CA THR A 390 -3.55 -6.15 -16.46
C THR A 390 -4.88 -6.27 -17.20
N MET A 391 -5.79 -7.11 -16.69
CA MET A 391 -7.11 -7.33 -17.29
C MET A 391 -7.96 -6.05 -17.30
N GLU A 392 -7.88 -5.22 -16.28
CA GLU A 392 -8.40 -3.85 -16.32
C GLU A 392 -7.36 -2.95 -16.99
N PRO A 393 -7.66 -2.35 -18.16
CA PRO A 393 -6.77 -1.38 -18.80
C PRO A 393 -6.53 -0.19 -17.89
N ILE A 394 -5.29 0.31 -17.86
CA ILE A 394 -4.96 1.50 -17.07
C ILE A 394 -5.88 2.66 -17.49
N ASN A 395 -6.60 3.19 -16.53
CA ASN A 395 -7.55 4.28 -16.73
C ASN A 395 -7.57 5.19 -15.49
N CYS A 396 -8.15 6.36 -15.63
CA CYS A 396 -8.40 7.30 -14.54
C CYS A 396 -9.56 8.20 -14.91
N THR A 397 -10.51 8.37 -14.01
CA THR A 397 -11.55 9.40 -14.11
C THR A 397 -11.21 10.52 -13.13
N ALA A 398 -11.26 11.77 -13.61
CA ALA A 398 -10.98 12.94 -12.81
C ALA A 398 -12.13 13.96 -12.93
N GLN A 399 -12.55 14.52 -11.81
CA GLN A 399 -13.47 15.66 -11.75
C GLN A 399 -12.77 16.82 -11.04
N VAL A 400 -12.70 17.95 -11.72
CA VAL A 400 -12.14 19.19 -11.17
C VAL A 400 -13.26 20.13 -10.81
N THR A 401 -13.30 20.57 -9.55
CA THR A 401 -14.26 21.54 -9.02
C THR A 401 -13.51 22.70 -8.35
N PRO A 402 -14.17 23.84 -8.03
CA PRO A 402 -13.52 24.91 -7.26
C PRO A 402 -12.98 24.45 -5.90
N GLU A 403 -13.58 23.43 -5.32
CA GLU A 403 -13.23 22.90 -4.00
C GLU A 403 -12.06 21.90 -4.06
N GLY A 404 -11.76 21.34 -5.24
CA GLY A 404 -10.67 20.38 -5.41
C GLY A 404 -10.80 19.45 -6.59
N VAL A 405 -9.99 18.40 -6.56
CA VAL A 405 -9.97 17.36 -7.61
C VAL A 405 -10.37 16.02 -6.98
N HIS A 406 -11.35 15.37 -7.60
CA HIS A 406 -11.74 14.01 -7.26
C HIS A 406 -11.22 13.05 -8.33
N LEU A 407 -10.65 11.94 -7.92
CA LEU A 407 -10.08 10.89 -8.80
C LEU A 407 -10.71 9.53 -8.46
N TRP A 408 -11.01 8.77 -9.50
CA TRP A 408 -11.51 7.40 -9.42
C TRP A 408 -10.62 6.45 -10.20
#